data_64cf1fc90736dfa29446c38fe25c9afd
#
_entry.id   64cf1fc90736dfa29446c38fe25c9afd
#
_cell.length_a   1.000
_cell.length_b   1.000
_cell.length_c   1.000
_cell.angle_alpha   90.00
_cell.angle_beta   90.00
_cell.angle_gamma   90.00
#
_symmetry.space_group_name_H-M   'P 1'
#
loop_
_entity.id
_entity.type
_entity.pdbx_description
1 polymer ?
#
loop_
_entity_poly.entity_id
_entity_poly.type
_entity_poly.pdbx_seq_one_letter_code
_entity_poly.pdbx_strand_id
1 'polypeptide(L)'
;PNPGGGAGEALGAWGVGGLGPMALPVGDLQDVRTIGAEQAIEGDTQRLEAIALRYGAGDVVVAHGILRMDAFNGLPELEVYLTRFGSALQEHTVVKSFSAEAGEDINTLLRRAAEALKGQVEDNWKQDNLIQAGAAQVMPIQVRVGGLKDWVSVQGRLNGVAIIRRADVVLLRRDQVRLNLHFIGDAEQLALSLDQAD
;
A
#
# COMPACT_ATOMS: atom_id res chain seq x y z
N PRO A 1 -9.12 34.82 6.06
CA PRO A 1 -9.86 33.58 5.96
C PRO A 1 -8.91 32.51 5.48
N ASN A 2 -8.66 31.55 6.33
CA ASN A 2 -7.65 30.49 6.12
C ASN A 2 -8.33 29.38 5.31
N PRO A 3 -7.96 29.11 4.04
CA PRO A 3 -8.62 28.08 3.23
C PRO A 3 -8.26 26.64 3.63
N GLY A 4 -7.38 26.46 4.63
CA GLY A 4 -6.96 25.14 5.12
C GLY A 4 -7.87 24.47 6.15
N GLY A 5 -8.84 25.19 6.73
CA GLY A 5 -9.68 24.66 7.82
C GLY A 5 -10.69 23.60 7.37
N GLY A 6 -11.26 23.75 6.17
CA GLY A 6 -12.33 22.86 5.69
C GLY A 6 -11.85 21.46 5.28
N ALA A 7 -10.63 21.35 4.77
CA ALA A 7 -10.07 20.05 4.38
C ALA A 7 -9.69 19.21 5.63
N GLY A 8 -9.19 19.85 6.68
CA GLY A 8 -8.85 19.18 7.94
C GLY A 8 -10.08 18.62 8.67
N GLU A 9 -11.20 19.36 8.66
CA GLU A 9 -12.47 18.89 9.26
C GLU A 9 -13.13 17.78 8.44
N ALA A 10 -13.07 17.86 7.11
CA ALA A 10 -13.58 16.78 6.25
C ALA A 10 -12.78 15.48 6.41
N LEU A 11 -11.46 15.58 6.61
CA LEU A 11 -10.59 14.43 6.85
C LEU A 11 -10.71 13.88 8.29
N GLY A 12 -11.16 14.68 9.26
CA GLY A 12 -11.46 14.24 10.64
C GLY A 12 -12.59 13.22 10.74
N ALA A 13 -13.41 13.04 9.69
CA ALA A 13 -14.42 11.98 9.58
C ALA A 13 -13.84 10.58 9.32
N TRP A 14 -12.53 10.44 9.14
CA TRP A 14 -11.83 9.16 8.89
C TRP A 14 -11.62 8.31 10.16
N GLY A 15 -12.28 8.66 11.25
CA GLY A 15 -12.22 7.96 12.53
C GLY A 15 -12.81 6.56 12.50
N VAL A 16 -12.00 5.60 12.91
CA VAL A 16 -12.30 4.28 13.50
C VAL A 16 -13.58 3.60 13.01
N GLY A 17 -13.47 2.78 11.96
CA GLY A 17 -14.61 1.97 11.48
C GLY A 17 -14.31 1.13 10.23
N GLY A 18 -13.13 1.23 9.64
CA GLY A 18 -12.71 0.43 8.49
C GLY A 18 -11.91 -0.81 8.92
N LEU A 19 -11.85 -1.83 8.05
CA LEU A 19 -11.13 -3.10 8.27
C LEU A 19 -9.60 -2.98 8.23
N GLY A 20 -9.04 -1.77 8.13
CA GLY A 20 -7.60 -1.48 8.20
C GLY A 20 -7.31 -0.37 9.19
N PRO A 21 -6.22 -0.44 9.96
CA PRO A 21 -5.82 0.63 10.85
C PRO A 21 -5.30 1.81 10.03
N MET A 22 -6.17 2.75 9.69
CA MET A 22 -5.77 4.04 9.14
C MET A 22 -5.61 5.04 10.28
N ALA A 23 -4.44 5.66 10.38
CA ALA A 23 -4.18 6.75 11.30
C ALA A 23 -4.12 8.05 10.51
N LEU A 24 -4.94 9.03 10.91
CA LEU A 24 -4.83 10.39 10.40
C LEU A 24 -3.94 11.19 11.36
N PRO A 25 -2.88 11.87 10.85
CA PRO A 25 -2.08 12.75 11.69
C PRO A 25 -2.95 13.82 12.35
N VAL A 26 -2.75 14.03 13.64
CA VAL A 26 -3.54 15.00 14.42
C VAL A 26 -3.21 16.45 14.07
N GLY A 27 -2.15 16.69 13.32
CA GLY A 27 -1.72 18.02 12.88
C GLY A 27 -1.15 18.88 14.01
N ASP A 28 -0.56 18.25 15.03
CA ASP A 28 0.09 18.97 16.11
C ASP A 28 1.43 19.60 15.65
N LEU A 29 2.03 20.38 16.55
CA LEU A 29 3.29 21.08 16.25
C LEU A 29 4.41 20.12 15.84
N GLN A 30 4.38 18.89 16.31
CA GLN A 30 5.40 17.89 15.97
C GLN A 30 5.15 17.30 14.58
N ASP A 31 3.90 17.08 14.17
CA ASP A 31 3.56 16.68 12.81
C ASP A 31 4.02 17.72 11.80
N VAL A 32 3.68 19.00 12.06
CA VAL A 32 4.04 20.12 11.19
C VAL A 32 5.58 20.32 11.10
N ARG A 33 6.32 19.99 12.16
CA ARG A 33 7.79 19.99 12.12
C ARG A 33 8.37 18.80 11.38
N THR A 34 7.70 17.66 11.41
CA THR A 34 8.14 16.44 10.76
C THR A 34 7.97 16.53 9.24
N ILE A 35 6.79 16.99 8.78
CA ILE A 35 6.50 17.13 7.35
C ILE A 35 5.54 18.28 7.10
N GLY A 36 5.88 19.13 6.13
CA GLY A 36 4.99 20.17 5.60
C GLY A 36 4.25 19.69 4.35
N ALA A 37 3.23 20.45 3.94
CA ALA A 37 2.41 20.11 2.78
C ALA A 37 3.22 20.01 1.48
N GLU A 38 4.13 20.95 1.24
CA GLU A 38 5.00 20.95 0.04
C GLU A 38 5.86 19.69 -0.02
N GLN A 39 6.51 19.34 1.09
CA GLN A 39 7.37 18.16 1.19
C GLN A 39 6.58 16.85 1.02
N ALA A 40 5.34 16.81 1.52
CA ALA A 40 4.48 15.66 1.31
C ALA A 40 4.08 15.50 -0.18
N ILE A 41 3.73 16.61 -0.84
CA ILE A 41 3.36 16.62 -2.26
C ILE A 41 4.57 16.26 -3.15
N GLU A 42 5.76 16.74 -2.81
CA GLU A 42 7.01 16.44 -3.53
C GLU A 42 7.52 15.01 -3.28
N GLY A 43 6.95 14.27 -2.31
CA GLY A 43 7.34 12.90 -2.01
C GLY A 43 8.66 12.80 -1.25
N ASP A 44 8.96 13.75 -0.33
CA ASP A 44 10.16 13.69 0.52
C ASP A 44 10.15 12.41 1.37
N THR A 45 10.83 11.39 0.86
CA THR A 45 10.83 10.03 1.41
C THR A 45 11.26 10.01 2.88
N GLN A 46 12.29 10.77 3.24
CA GLN A 46 12.80 10.79 4.62
C GLN A 46 11.76 11.34 5.60
N ARG A 47 11.02 12.37 5.22
CA ARG A 47 9.99 12.97 6.04
C ARG A 47 8.71 12.14 6.07
N LEU A 48 8.37 11.49 4.95
CA LEU A 48 7.27 10.55 4.87
C LEU A 48 7.54 9.32 5.75
N GLU A 49 8.75 8.79 5.76
CA GLU A 49 9.15 7.72 6.69
C GLU A 49 9.09 8.16 8.14
N ALA A 50 9.53 9.38 8.45
CA ALA A 50 9.51 9.91 9.80
C ALA A 50 8.07 10.06 10.36
N ILE A 51 7.12 10.54 9.54
CA ILE A 51 5.72 10.61 9.96
C ILE A 51 5.07 9.23 10.06
N ALA A 52 5.38 8.31 9.15
CA ALA A 52 4.94 6.92 9.21
C ALA A 52 5.38 6.26 10.52
N LEU A 53 6.66 6.37 10.86
CA LEU A 53 7.23 5.83 12.09
C LEU A 53 6.56 6.40 13.34
N ARG A 54 6.27 7.70 13.37
CA ARG A 54 5.58 8.35 14.48
C ARG A 54 4.20 7.73 14.75
N TYR A 55 3.48 7.37 13.70
CA TYR A 55 2.14 6.79 13.79
C TYR A 55 2.13 5.24 13.74
N GLY A 56 3.30 4.60 13.71
CA GLY A 56 3.43 3.15 13.61
C GLY A 56 2.84 2.58 12.32
N ALA A 57 2.85 3.38 11.24
CA ALA A 57 2.33 3.00 9.93
C ALA A 57 3.43 2.43 9.04
N GLY A 58 3.08 1.44 8.20
CA GLY A 58 3.99 0.90 7.18
C GLY A 58 3.97 1.73 5.89
N ASP A 59 2.84 2.34 5.58
CA ASP A 59 2.63 3.13 4.37
C ASP A 59 2.06 4.51 4.70
N VAL A 60 2.32 5.47 3.82
CA VAL A 60 1.73 6.82 3.87
C VAL A 60 0.93 7.07 2.60
N VAL A 61 -0.27 7.61 2.74
CA VAL A 61 -1.08 8.08 1.62
C VAL A 61 -1.16 9.61 1.68
N VAL A 62 -0.67 10.26 0.64
CA VAL A 62 -0.78 11.71 0.47
C VAL A 62 -1.96 12.01 -0.44
N ALA A 63 -2.91 12.79 0.06
CA ALA A 63 -4.04 13.31 -0.70
C ALA A 63 -3.83 14.81 -0.97
N HIS A 64 -3.63 15.17 -2.22
CA HIS A 64 -3.49 16.56 -2.67
C HIS A 64 -4.70 16.95 -3.51
N GLY A 65 -5.51 17.89 -3.02
CA GLY A 65 -6.70 18.40 -3.68
C GLY A 65 -6.49 19.77 -4.31
N ILE A 66 -6.94 19.93 -5.55
CA ILE A 66 -6.97 21.20 -6.29
C ILE A 66 -8.42 21.55 -6.57
N LEU A 67 -8.90 22.64 -5.98
CA LEU A 67 -10.24 23.16 -6.23
C LEU A 67 -10.18 24.21 -7.35
N ARG A 68 -11.02 24.03 -8.36
CA ARG A 68 -11.16 24.93 -9.50
C ARG A 68 -12.63 25.25 -9.73
N MET A 69 -12.91 26.29 -10.51
CA MET A 69 -14.26 26.56 -11.05
C MET A 69 -14.29 26.02 -12.47
N ASP A 70 -15.26 25.15 -12.77
CA ASP A 70 -15.50 24.69 -14.14
C ASP A 70 -15.88 25.88 -15.03
N ALA A 71 -15.15 26.01 -16.15
CA ALA A 71 -15.31 27.16 -17.05
C ALA A 71 -16.64 27.14 -17.83
N PHE A 72 -17.31 25.98 -17.93
CA PHE A 72 -18.53 25.84 -18.73
C PHE A 72 -19.79 26.07 -17.88
N ASN A 73 -19.83 25.54 -16.67
CA ASN A 73 -21.02 25.59 -15.81
C ASN A 73 -20.83 26.48 -14.57
N GLY A 74 -19.59 26.95 -14.30
CA GLY A 74 -19.27 27.78 -13.16
C GLY A 74 -19.39 27.09 -11.80
N LEU A 75 -19.48 25.75 -11.78
CA LEU A 75 -19.54 24.97 -10.54
C LEU A 75 -18.15 24.62 -10.02
N PRO A 76 -17.99 24.46 -8.71
CA PRO A 76 -16.73 23.96 -8.14
C PRO A 76 -16.42 22.55 -8.61
N GLU A 77 -15.18 22.33 -9.01
CA GLU A 77 -14.59 21.03 -9.33
C GLU A 77 -13.37 20.80 -8.47
N LEU A 78 -13.33 19.64 -7.78
CA LEU A 78 -12.22 19.20 -6.96
C LEU A 78 -11.49 18.05 -7.66
N GLU A 79 -10.23 18.26 -8.00
CA GLU A 79 -9.35 17.22 -8.50
C GLU A 79 -8.42 16.77 -7.36
N VAL A 80 -8.40 15.46 -7.06
CA VAL A 80 -7.60 14.89 -5.97
C VAL A 80 -6.60 13.89 -6.51
N TYR A 81 -5.36 14.09 -6.15
CA TYR A 81 -4.22 13.21 -6.40
C TYR A 81 -3.96 12.41 -5.13
N LEU A 82 -4.12 11.09 -5.20
CA LEU A 82 -3.78 10.18 -4.12
C LEU A 82 -2.48 9.46 -4.47
N THR A 83 -1.42 9.73 -3.73
CA THR A 83 -0.13 9.07 -3.91
C THR A 83 0.19 8.23 -2.68
N ARG A 84 0.45 6.94 -2.87
CA ARG A 84 0.86 6.02 -1.81
C ARG A 84 2.37 5.84 -1.84
N PHE A 85 2.99 6.03 -0.68
CA PHE A 85 4.40 5.80 -0.40
C PHE A 85 4.53 4.66 0.61
N GLY A 86 5.37 3.66 0.33
CA GLY A 86 5.57 2.52 1.23
C GLY A 86 6.58 1.51 0.72
N SER A 87 6.86 0.48 1.52
CA SER A 87 7.96 -0.46 1.32
C SER A 87 7.73 -1.51 0.24
N ALA A 88 6.52 -1.69 -0.25
CA ALA A 88 6.18 -2.87 -1.06
C ALA A 88 5.84 -2.59 -2.53
N LEU A 89 5.59 -1.36 -2.94
CA LEU A 89 5.12 -1.05 -4.30
C LEU A 89 5.75 0.24 -4.82
N GLN A 90 5.91 0.32 -6.13
CA GLN A 90 6.24 1.57 -6.81
C GLN A 90 5.21 2.64 -6.41
N GLU A 91 5.64 3.89 -6.32
CA GLU A 91 4.74 5.03 -6.15
C GLU A 91 3.57 4.92 -7.12
N HIS A 92 2.37 4.86 -6.57
CA HIS A 92 1.16 4.76 -7.37
C HIS A 92 0.28 5.96 -7.09
N THR A 93 0.10 6.80 -8.12
CA THR A 93 -0.78 7.96 -8.04
C THR A 93 -2.08 7.69 -8.75
N VAL A 94 -3.19 7.88 -8.05
CA VAL A 94 -4.55 7.82 -8.60
C VAL A 94 -5.12 9.23 -8.60
N VAL A 95 -5.72 9.65 -9.71
CA VAL A 95 -6.39 10.94 -9.84
C VAL A 95 -7.89 10.74 -9.86
N LYS A 96 -8.62 11.53 -9.07
CA LYS A 96 -10.08 11.55 -9.02
C LYS A 96 -10.59 12.98 -9.13
N SER A 97 -11.63 13.17 -9.93
CA SER A 97 -12.34 14.44 -10.06
C SER A 97 -13.75 14.34 -9.49
N PHE A 98 -14.15 15.37 -8.77
CA PHE A 98 -15.48 15.52 -8.17
C PHE A 98 -16.04 16.88 -8.57
N SER A 99 -17.11 16.89 -9.34
CA SER A 99 -17.83 18.12 -9.68
C SER A 99 -18.95 18.37 -8.69
N ALA A 100 -19.16 19.62 -8.32
CA ALA A 100 -20.26 20.00 -7.46
C ALA A 100 -21.59 19.84 -8.19
N GLU A 101 -22.63 19.42 -7.46
CA GLU A 101 -24.00 19.44 -7.93
C GLU A 101 -24.60 20.86 -7.85
N ALA A 102 -25.67 21.10 -8.58
CA ALA A 102 -26.34 22.41 -8.57
C ALA A 102 -26.84 22.73 -7.16
N GLY A 103 -26.30 23.81 -6.56
CA GLY A 103 -26.64 24.24 -5.21
C GLY A 103 -25.83 23.56 -4.11
N GLU A 104 -24.88 22.66 -4.45
CA GLU A 104 -23.95 22.05 -3.49
C GLU A 104 -22.89 23.08 -3.07
N ASP A 105 -22.70 23.24 -1.76
CA ASP A 105 -21.61 24.07 -1.24
C ASP A 105 -20.28 23.30 -1.23
N ILE A 106 -19.17 24.06 -1.18
CA ILE A 106 -17.81 23.50 -1.23
C ILE A 106 -17.55 22.51 -0.08
N ASN A 107 -18.07 22.73 1.12
CA ASN A 107 -17.84 21.84 2.26
C ASN A 107 -18.52 20.48 2.05
N THR A 108 -19.71 20.50 1.46
CA THR A 108 -20.45 19.28 1.10
C THR A 108 -19.72 18.50 0.01
N LEU A 109 -19.22 19.18 -1.03
CA LEU A 109 -18.36 18.58 -2.05
C LEU A 109 -17.12 17.94 -1.45
N LEU A 110 -16.39 18.65 -0.57
CA LEU A 110 -15.19 18.15 0.09
C LEU A 110 -15.48 16.93 0.96
N ARG A 111 -16.61 16.92 1.70
CA ARG A 111 -17.01 15.79 2.53
C ARG A 111 -17.33 14.55 1.67
N ARG A 112 -18.11 14.73 0.60
CA ARG A 112 -18.45 13.66 -0.34
C ARG A 112 -17.20 13.09 -1.00
N ALA A 113 -16.27 13.93 -1.42
CA ALA A 113 -15.00 13.50 -1.97
C ALA A 113 -14.16 12.71 -0.94
N ALA A 114 -14.07 13.21 0.31
CA ALA A 114 -13.34 12.53 1.38
C ALA A 114 -13.91 11.14 1.69
N GLU A 115 -15.23 10.99 1.75
CA GLU A 115 -15.90 9.70 1.97
C GLU A 115 -15.63 8.71 0.82
N ALA A 116 -15.72 9.18 -0.43
CA ALA A 116 -15.43 8.35 -1.61
C ALA A 116 -13.97 7.90 -1.66
N LEU A 117 -13.03 8.80 -1.32
CA LEU A 117 -11.60 8.49 -1.29
C LEU A 117 -11.25 7.52 -0.16
N LYS A 118 -11.88 7.68 1.01
CA LYS A 118 -11.73 6.74 2.13
C LYS A 118 -12.10 5.32 1.69
N GLY A 119 -13.29 5.15 1.11
CA GLY A 119 -13.73 3.84 0.61
C GLY A 119 -12.74 3.23 -0.38
N GLN A 120 -12.20 4.04 -1.30
CA GLN A 120 -11.21 3.57 -2.27
C GLN A 120 -9.89 3.14 -1.64
N VAL A 121 -9.36 3.92 -0.68
CA VAL A 121 -8.12 3.55 0.03
C VAL A 121 -8.32 2.25 0.82
N GLU A 122 -9.46 2.10 1.49
CA GLU A 122 -9.81 0.87 2.19
C GLU A 122 -9.94 -0.34 1.26
N ASP A 123 -10.56 -0.17 0.10
CA ASP A 123 -10.74 -1.26 -0.87
C ASP A 123 -9.41 -1.64 -1.53
N ASN A 124 -8.57 -0.68 -1.87
CA ASN A 124 -7.22 -0.95 -2.36
C ASN A 124 -6.40 -1.69 -1.30
N TRP A 125 -6.46 -1.24 -0.03
CA TRP A 125 -5.78 -1.91 1.07
C TRP A 125 -6.28 -3.35 1.25
N LYS A 126 -7.59 -3.58 1.19
CA LYS A 126 -8.17 -4.94 1.25
C LYS A 126 -7.67 -5.80 0.09
N GLN A 127 -7.67 -5.28 -1.14
CA GLN A 127 -7.16 -6.02 -2.31
C GLN A 127 -5.69 -6.39 -2.14
N ASP A 128 -4.85 -5.44 -1.76
CA ASP A 128 -3.42 -5.68 -1.53
C ASP A 128 -3.19 -6.72 -0.42
N ASN A 129 -3.97 -6.64 0.66
CA ASN A 129 -3.86 -7.60 1.76
C ASN A 129 -4.50 -8.96 1.45
N LEU A 130 -5.55 -9.02 0.61
CA LEU A 130 -6.10 -10.28 0.12
C LEU A 130 -5.13 -10.98 -0.83
N ILE A 131 -4.40 -10.24 -1.65
CA ILE A 131 -3.33 -10.78 -2.50
C ILE A 131 -2.16 -11.26 -1.63
N GLN A 132 -1.84 -10.57 -0.53
CA GLN A 132 -0.83 -11.00 0.44
C GLN A 132 -1.33 -12.07 1.41
N ALA A 133 -2.63 -12.10 1.68
CA ALA A 133 -3.33 -13.09 2.51
C ALA A 133 -3.90 -14.27 1.70
N GLY A 134 -3.60 -14.37 0.43
CA GLY A 134 -3.65 -15.66 -0.26
C GLY A 134 -2.93 -16.63 0.65
N ALA A 135 -3.67 -17.60 1.24
CA ALA A 135 -3.27 -18.34 2.42
C ALA A 135 -1.80 -18.74 2.33
N ALA A 136 -0.96 -18.11 3.17
CA ALA A 136 0.45 -18.47 3.23
C ALA A 136 0.51 -19.96 3.59
N GLN A 137 0.82 -20.78 2.61
CA GLN A 137 0.90 -22.23 2.78
C GLN A 137 2.33 -22.61 3.10
N VAL A 138 2.47 -23.66 3.88
CA VAL A 138 3.77 -24.27 4.16
C VAL A 138 3.76 -25.66 3.57
N MET A 139 4.66 -25.91 2.62
CA MET A 139 4.81 -27.22 1.99
C MET A 139 6.18 -27.79 2.33
N PRO A 140 6.24 -28.94 3.02
CA PRO A 140 7.50 -29.65 3.18
C PRO A 140 7.89 -30.29 1.85
N ILE A 141 9.08 -29.97 1.36
CA ILE A 141 9.63 -30.57 0.15
C ILE A 141 10.99 -31.21 0.43
N GLN A 142 11.33 -32.19 -0.40
CA GLN A 142 12.64 -32.82 -0.40
C GLN A 142 13.25 -32.72 -1.80
N VAL A 143 14.45 -32.15 -1.85
CA VAL A 143 15.23 -31.98 -3.09
C VAL A 143 16.44 -32.88 -3.05
N ARG A 144 16.67 -33.62 -4.11
CA ARG A 144 17.93 -34.38 -4.30
C ARG A 144 19.00 -33.46 -4.85
N VAL A 145 20.19 -33.51 -4.30
CA VAL A 145 21.33 -32.67 -4.69
C VAL A 145 22.58 -33.53 -4.82
N GLY A 146 23.42 -33.22 -5.78
CA GLY A 146 24.70 -33.90 -5.94
C GLY A 146 25.82 -33.36 -5.05
N GLY A 147 25.51 -32.29 -4.29
CA GLY A 147 26.43 -31.63 -3.36
C GLY A 147 26.04 -30.18 -3.03
N LEU A 148 26.91 -29.52 -2.30
CA LEU A 148 26.65 -28.15 -1.83
C LEU A 148 26.49 -27.15 -3.00
N LYS A 149 27.21 -27.31 -4.08
CA LYS A 149 27.12 -26.45 -5.26
C LYS A 149 25.72 -26.50 -5.89
N ASP A 150 25.18 -27.73 -6.01
CA ASP A 150 23.83 -27.93 -6.56
C ASP A 150 22.79 -27.32 -5.64
N TRP A 151 22.98 -27.47 -4.32
CA TRP A 151 22.08 -26.84 -3.34
C TRP A 151 22.05 -25.32 -3.48
N VAL A 152 23.20 -24.65 -3.61
CA VAL A 152 23.27 -23.19 -3.80
C VAL A 152 22.54 -22.77 -5.07
N SER A 153 22.65 -23.54 -6.16
CA SER A 153 21.91 -23.28 -7.39
C SER A 153 20.40 -23.42 -7.19
N VAL A 154 19.93 -24.49 -6.55
CA VAL A 154 18.50 -24.68 -6.21
C VAL A 154 17.98 -23.55 -5.33
N GLN A 155 18.73 -23.17 -4.30
CA GLN A 155 18.35 -22.06 -3.41
C GLN A 155 18.22 -20.75 -4.17
N GLY A 156 19.14 -20.46 -5.10
CA GLY A 156 19.07 -19.28 -5.95
C GLY A 156 17.81 -19.26 -6.82
N ARG A 157 17.44 -20.40 -7.42
CA ARG A 157 16.19 -20.53 -8.20
C ARG A 157 14.95 -20.35 -7.34
N LEU A 158 14.88 -20.99 -6.18
CA LEU A 158 13.75 -20.84 -5.24
C LEU A 158 13.54 -19.38 -4.80
N ASN A 159 14.62 -18.65 -4.55
CA ASN A 159 14.55 -17.23 -4.19
C ASN A 159 14.09 -16.33 -5.36
N GLY A 160 14.22 -16.80 -6.60
CA GLY A 160 13.73 -16.11 -7.80
C GLY A 160 12.23 -16.30 -8.07
N VAL A 161 11.58 -17.26 -7.40
CA VAL A 161 10.14 -17.54 -7.62
C VAL A 161 9.27 -16.56 -6.81
N ALA A 162 8.54 -15.70 -7.49
CA ALA A 162 7.81 -14.56 -6.90
C ALA A 162 6.81 -14.95 -5.80
N ILE A 163 6.19 -16.13 -5.88
CA ILE A 163 5.22 -16.59 -4.89
C ILE A 163 5.86 -17.24 -3.66
N ILE A 164 7.15 -17.60 -3.71
CA ILE A 164 7.88 -18.13 -2.56
C ILE A 164 8.35 -16.98 -1.69
N ARG A 165 7.93 -16.96 -0.43
CA ARG A 165 8.29 -15.93 0.56
C ARG A 165 9.50 -16.31 1.38
N ARG A 166 9.64 -17.61 1.69
CA ARG A 166 10.73 -18.13 2.52
C ARG A 166 10.93 -19.62 2.29
N ALA A 167 12.18 -20.08 2.34
CA ALA A 167 12.56 -21.47 2.29
C ALA A 167 13.39 -21.81 3.53
N ASP A 168 12.81 -22.53 4.49
CA ASP A 168 13.47 -22.93 5.72
C ASP A 168 14.08 -24.31 5.58
N VAL A 169 15.39 -24.42 5.65
CA VAL A 169 16.09 -25.70 5.62
C VAL A 169 15.91 -26.44 6.95
N VAL A 170 15.23 -27.57 6.89
CA VAL A 170 14.99 -28.45 8.06
C VAL A 170 16.10 -29.47 8.22
N LEU A 171 16.64 -29.99 7.10
CA LEU A 171 17.67 -30.98 7.09
C LEU A 171 18.53 -30.82 5.84
N LEU A 172 19.86 -30.77 6.02
CA LEU A 172 20.85 -30.80 4.94
C LEU A 172 21.70 -32.06 5.04
N ARG A 173 21.65 -32.91 4.02
CA ARG A 173 22.49 -34.10 3.85
C ARG A 173 23.28 -33.98 2.55
N ARG A 174 24.21 -34.92 2.35
CA ARG A 174 25.13 -34.89 1.21
C ARG A 174 24.43 -35.05 -0.15
N ASP A 175 23.30 -35.75 -0.15
CA ASP A 175 22.53 -36.17 -1.33
C ASP A 175 21.08 -35.63 -1.33
N GLN A 176 20.66 -34.96 -0.25
CA GLN A 176 19.30 -34.45 -0.14
C GLN A 176 19.18 -33.27 0.83
N VAL A 177 18.27 -32.38 0.53
CA VAL A 177 17.85 -31.29 1.39
C VAL A 177 16.36 -31.39 1.65
N ARG A 178 15.94 -31.29 2.90
CA ARG A 178 14.54 -31.10 3.28
C ARG A 178 14.34 -29.66 3.71
N LEU A 179 13.30 -29.04 3.19
CA LEU A 179 12.96 -27.66 3.52
C LEU A 179 11.44 -27.47 3.57
N ASN A 180 11.03 -26.48 4.32
CA ASN A 180 9.67 -25.97 4.32
C ASN A 180 9.60 -24.74 3.42
N LEU A 181 8.83 -24.81 2.33
CA LEU A 181 8.53 -23.66 1.47
C LEU A 181 7.32 -22.94 2.01
N HIS A 182 7.50 -21.67 2.34
CA HIS A 182 6.42 -20.75 2.64
C HIS A 182 6.08 -19.97 1.37
N PHE A 183 4.89 -20.14 0.84
CA PHE A 183 4.46 -19.55 -0.43
C PHE A 183 3.03 -19.05 -0.36
N ILE A 184 2.66 -18.19 -1.30
CA ILE A 184 1.31 -17.65 -1.46
C ILE A 184 0.64 -18.36 -2.62
N GLY A 185 -0.63 -18.72 -2.44
CA GLY A 185 -1.40 -19.45 -3.44
C GLY A 185 -1.59 -20.92 -3.10
N ASP A 186 -1.93 -21.71 -4.09
CA ASP A 186 -2.13 -23.16 -3.96
C ASP A 186 -0.96 -23.97 -4.52
N ALA A 187 -1.01 -25.29 -4.34
CA ALA A 187 0.04 -26.20 -4.78
C ALA A 187 0.21 -26.24 -6.31
N GLU A 188 -0.86 -26.02 -7.07
CA GLU A 188 -0.82 -25.99 -8.54
C GLU A 188 -0.12 -24.75 -9.05
N GLN A 189 -0.42 -23.58 -8.43
CA GLN A 189 0.28 -22.33 -8.72
C GLN A 189 1.76 -22.39 -8.37
N LEU A 190 2.12 -23.05 -7.25
CA LEU A 190 3.51 -23.27 -6.89
C LEU A 190 4.22 -24.14 -7.93
N ALA A 191 3.61 -25.25 -8.35
CA ALA A 191 4.18 -26.13 -9.35
C ALA A 191 4.42 -25.42 -10.68
N LEU A 192 3.42 -24.64 -11.15
CA LEU A 192 3.51 -23.85 -12.38
C LEU A 192 4.63 -22.79 -12.30
N SER A 193 4.74 -22.10 -11.16
CA SER A 193 5.76 -21.07 -10.95
C SER A 193 7.17 -21.64 -10.87
N LEU A 194 7.33 -22.85 -10.34
CA LEU A 194 8.61 -23.57 -10.32
C LEU A 194 9.01 -24.04 -11.72
N ASP A 195 8.05 -24.51 -12.52
CA ASP A 195 8.28 -24.95 -13.90
C ASP A 195 8.70 -23.79 -14.82
N GLN A 196 8.19 -22.60 -14.57
CA GLN A 196 8.57 -21.38 -15.31
C GLN A 196 9.95 -20.82 -14.90
N ALA A 197 10.47 -21.21 -13.75
CA ALA A 197 11.76 -20.75 -13.22
C ALA A 197 12.93 -21.68 -13.59
N ASP A 198 12.68 -22.75 -14.32
CA ASP A 198 13.66 -23.72 -14.79
C ASP A 198 14.18 -23.33 -16.18
#